data_cad966ea12f67b201d21e1b345ecdaeb
#
_entry.id   cad966ea12f67b201d21e1b345ecdaeb
#
_cell.length_a   1.000
_cell.length_b   1.000
_cell.length_c   1.000
_cell.angle_alpha   90.00
_cell.angle_beta   90.00
_cell.angle_gamma   90.00
#
_symmetry.space_group_name_H-M   'P 1'
#
loop_
_entity.id
_entity.type
_entity.pdbx_description
1 polymer ?
#
loop_
_entity_poly.entity_id
_entity_poly.type
_entity_poly.pdbx_seq_one_letter_code
_entity_poly.pdbx_strand_id
1 'polypeptide(L)'
;MRKGVEAMRIIFETDGGKEVSNSTVTSLNETADTSSSANWRYAIATSVLIAAMVIPQVSGWIESQLLVKSLQGLILPKTIRSNQVLNNDRIAFPTAAGTPITSEFGWRTHPITGDRKFHAGIDFGAVKGTPIYAVDAGRVVFAGDKGGYGKAVVIQHQGSLSTLYGHASQLYVQQGQQVVRGQMIAAVGSTGFSTGPHLHFEVHVNGVTQNPRPYLREYLANR
;
A
#
# COMPACT_ATOMS: atom_id res chain seq x y z
N MET A 1 40.80 -33.84 17.71
CA MET A 1 39.35 -33.59 17.96
C MET A 1 38.71 -33.17 16.65
N ARG A 2 38.03 -34.08 15.98
CA ARG A 2 37.28 -33.80 14.74
C ARG A 2 35.81 -33.59 15.11
N LYS A 3 35.24 -32.42 14.82
CA LYS A 3 33.81 -32.17 14.96
C LYS A 3 33.14 -32.55 13.64
N GLY A 4 32.18 -33.46 13.72
CA GLY A 4 31.37 -33.93 12.62
C GLY A 4 30.37 -32.86 12.16
N VAL A 5 30.12 -32.83 10.88
CA VAL A 5 29.07 -32.04 10.23
C VAL A 5 27.85 -32.95 10.12
N GLU A 6 26.76 -32.62 10.82
CA GLU A 6 25.46 -33.27 10.66
C GLU A 6 24.78 -32.84 9.39
N ALA A 7 24.49 -33.80 8.52
CA ALA A 7 23.70 -33.55 7.30
C ALA A 7 22.20 -33.63 7.63
N MET A 8 21.50 -32.54 7.40
CA MET A 8 20.04 -32.44 7.52
C MET A 8 19.37 -33.24 6.39
N ARG A 9 18.60 -34.25 6.72
CA ARG A 9 17.90 -35.14 5.80
C ARG A 9 16.45 -34.63 5.68
N ILE A 10 16.09 -34.10 4.51
CA ILE A 10 14.70 -33.75 4.17
C ILE A 10 14.05 -35.02 3.59
N ILE A 11 13.01 -35.54 4.25
CA ILE A 11 12.20 -36.67 3.77
C ILE A 11 10.95 -36.06 3.10
N PHE A 12 10.80 -36.32 1.80
CA PHE A 12 9.53 -36.14 1.09
C PHE A 12 8.83 -37.50 1.04
N GLU A 13 7.69 -37.61 1.67
CA GLU A 13 6.80 -38.73 1.58
C GLU A 13 5.91 -38.58 0.35
N THR A 14 6.08 -39.43 -0.67
CA THR A 14 5.12 -39.58 -1.77
C THR A 14 4.65 -41.02 -1.79
N ASP A 15 3.34 -41.16 -1.63
CA ASP A 15 2.59 -42.41 -1.72
C ASP A 15 2.63 -42.95 -3.17
N GLY A 16 2.85 -44.25 -3.34
CA GLY A 16 2.68 -44.92 -4.62
C GLY A 16 3.86 -45.80 -5.06
N GLY A 17 3.86 -47.06 -4.60
CA GLY A 17 4.88 -48.06 -4.87
C GLY A 17 5.14 -48.38 -6.35
N LYS A 18 6.41 -48.60 -6.66
CA LYS A 18 6.92 -49.64 -7.57
C LYS A 18 8.42 -49.79 -7.32
N GLU A 19 8.80 -51.01 -7.08
CA GLU A 19 10.19 -51.50 -7.02
C GLU A 19 10.91 -51.25 -8.35
N VAL A 20 12.13 -50.71 -8.29
CA VAL A 20 13.06 -50.74 -9.42
C VAL A 20 14.40 -51.28 -8.93
N SER A 21 14.79 -52.31 -9.63
CA SER A 21 15.97 -53.16 -9.48
C SER A 21 17.31 -52.42 -9.49
N ASN A 22 18.25 -52.98 -8.70
CA ASN A 22 19.68 -52.72 -8.71
C ASN A 22 20.26 -52.82 -10.13
N SER A 23 20.94 -51.79 -10.60
CA SER A 23 21.87 -51.86 -11.73
C SER A 23 23.28 -51.44 -11.26
N THR A 24 24.20 -52.35 -11.47
CA THR A 24 25.62 -52.32 -11.21
C THR A 24 26.33 -51.18 -11.89
N VAL A 25 27.09 -50.36 -11.13
CA VAL A 25 27.98 -49.35 -11.69
C VAL A 25 29.28 -49.99 -12.13
N THR A 26 29.49 -50.10 -13.44
CA THR A 26 30.74 -50.52 -14.04
C THR A 26 31.65 -49.30 -14.16
N SER A 27 32.83 -49.37 -13.56
CA SER A 27 33.89 -48.39 -13.69
C SER A 27 34.46 -48.39 -15.12
N LEU A 28 34.34 -47.29 -15.84
CA LEU A 28 35.08 -47.05 -17.09
C LEU A 28 36.29 -46.14 -16.78
N ASN A 29 37.47 -46.71 -16.91
CA ASN A 29 38.71 -45.97 -17.06
C ASN A 29 38.72 -45.31 -18.45
N GLU A 30 38.64 -44.04 -18.50
CA GLU A 30 38.85 -43.30 -19.76
C GLU A 30 40.22 -42.66 -19.77
N THR A 31 40.98 -43.09 -20.76
CA THR A 31 42.28 -42.54 -21.17
C THR A 31 42.10 -41.13 -21.68
N ALA A 32 42.91 -40.21 -21.20
CA ALA A 32 42.92 -38.81 -21.61
C ALA A 32 43.30 -38.69 -23.10
N ASP A 33 42.35 -38.28 -23.92
CA ASP A 33 42.58 -37.87 -25.31
C ASP A 33 42.92 -36.38 -25.36
N THR A 34 44.12 -36.06 -25.89
CA THR A 34 44.74 -34.73 -25.98
C THR A 34 44.26 -33.91 -27.19
N SER A 35 43.03 -34.09 -27.69
CA SER A 35 42.52 -33.36 -28.87
C SER A 35 41.60 -32.17 -28.57
N SER A 36 41.50 -31.71 -27.30
CA SER A 36 40.56 -30.66 -26.87
C SER A 36 41.10 -29.22 -26.94
N SER A 37 42.27 -28.94 -27.49
CA SER A 37 42.84 -27.58 -27.48
C SER A 37 42.21 -26.61 -28.50
N ALA A 38 41.36 -27.08 -29.41
CA ALA A 38 40.73 -26.23 -30.42
C ALA A 38 39.39 -25.63 -29.98
N ASN A 39 38.65 -26.36 -29.15
CA ASN A 39 37.26 -25.97 -28.80
C ASN A 39 37.16 -24.83 -27.79
N TRP A 40 38.14 -24.67 -26.89
CA TRP A 40 38.10 -23.57 -25.90
C TRP A 40 38.37 -22.20 -26.53
N ARG A 41 39.13 -22.15 -27.62
CA ARG A 41 39.40 -20.91 -28.37
C ARG A 41 38.12 -20.36 -29.02
N TYR A 42 37.25 -21.21 -29.55
CA TYR A 42 35.93 -20.80 -30.05
C TYR A 42 34.97 -20.39 -28.95
N ALA A 43 35.02 -21.06 -27.80
CA ALA A 43 34.18 -20.70 -26.64
C ALA A 43 34.55 -19.33 -26.07
N ILE A 44 35.87 -18.99 -26.01
CA ILE A 44 36.30 -17.65 -25.59
C ILE A 44 35.97 -16.60 -26.65
N ALA A 45 36.13 -16.89 -27.93
CA ALA A 45 35.82 -15.96 -29.02
C ALA A 45 34.31 -15.64 -29.08
N THR A 46 33.44 -16.63 -28.89
CA THR A 46 31.98 -16.40 -28.83
C THR A 46 31.55 -15.64 -27.59
N SER A 47 32.17 -15.90 -26.43
CA SER A 47 31.88 -15.17 -25.18
C SER A 47 32.30 -13.70 -25.28
N VAL A 48 33.45 -13.40 -25.92
CA VAL A 48 33.91 -12.02 -26.13
C VAL A 48 33.04 -11.28 -27.14
N LEU A 49 32.56 -11.97 -28.21
CA LEU A 49 31.65 -11.38 -29.19
C LEU A 49 30.29 -11.05 -28.60
N ILE A 50 29.71 -11.94 -27.74
CA ILE A 50 28.45 -11.68 -27.02
C ILE A 50 28.64 -10.52 -26.04
N ALA A 51 29.71 -10.47 -25.31
CA ALA A 51 30.01 -9.35 -24.41
C ALA A 51 30.16 -8.03 -25.17
N ALA A 52 30.81 -8.02 -26.33
CA ALA A 52 30.97 -6.82 -27.16
C ALA A 52 29.66 -6.32 -27.78
N MET A 53 28.66 -7.19 -28.00
CA MET A 53 27.32 -6.78 -28.48
C MET A 53 26.39 -6.32 -27.37
N VAL A 54 26.52 -6.85 -26.15
CA VAL A 54 25.60 -6.55 -25.02
C VAL A 54 26.06 -5.33 -24.22
N ILE A 55 27.38 -5.15 -24.03
CA ILE A 55 27.94 -4.04 -23.24
C ILE A 55 27.55 -2.64 -23.78
N PRO A 56 27.54 -2.35 -25.08
CA PRO A 56 27.13 -1.04 -25.58
C PRO A 56 25.64 -0.73 -25.34
N GLN A 57 24.76 -1.75 -25.34
CA GLN A 57 23.34 -1.58 -25.10
C GLN A 57 23.03 -1.32 -23.62
N VAL A 58 23.78 -1.96 -22.71
CA VAL A 58 23.61 -1.78 -21.27
C VAL A 58 24.22 -0.44 -20.81
N SER A 59 25.37 -0.04 -21.36
CA SER A 59 25.98 1.25 -21.03
C SER A 59 25.11 2.44 -21.46
N GLY A 60 24.54 2.40 -22.66
CA GLY A 60 23.59 3.42 -23.11
C GLY A 60 22.33 3.52 -22.25
N TRP A 61 21.86 2.39 -21.73
CA TRP A 61 20.70 2.35 -20.83
C TRP A 61 21.03 2.91 -19.44
N ILE A 62 22.20 2.60 -18.90
CA ILE A 62 22.68 3.13 -17.61
C ILE A 62 22.94 4.64 -17.71
N GLU A 63 23.54 5.14 -18.77
CA GLU A 63 23.75 6.56 -18.97
C GLU A 63 22.45 7.34 -19.14
N SER A 64 21.45 6.77 -19.85
CA SER A 64 20.14 7.39 -19.96
C SER A 64 19.43 7.48 -18.61
N GLN A 65 19.54 6.47 -17.73
CA GLN A 65 18.98 6.51 -16.39
C GLN A 65 19.68 7.51 -15.47
N LEU A 66 20.99 7.67 -15.59
CA LEU A 66 21.76 8.67 -14.85
C LEU A 66 21.44 10.10 -15.32
N LEU A 67 21.30 10.31 -16.64
CA LEU A 67 20.89 11.58 -17.23
C LEU A 67 19.45 11.95 -16.81
N VAL A 68 18.51 11.01 -16.83
CA VAL A 68 17.12 11.24 -16.38
C VAL A 68 17.09 11.61 -14.90
N LYS A 69 17.85 10.92 -14.04
CA LYS A 69 17.95 11.29 -12.61
C LYS A 69 18.61 12.65 -12.41
N SER A 70 19.62 13.00 -13.19
CA SER A 70 20.28 14.31 -13.12
C SER A 70 19.35 15.44 -13.59
N LEU A 71 18.60 15.22 -14.67
CA LEU A 71 17.63 16.18 -15.19
C LEU A 71 16.40 16.33 -14.28
N GLN A 72 15.94 15.27 -13.62
CA GLN A 72 14.88 15.36 -12.62
C GLN A 72 15.28 16.23 -11.41
N GLY A 73 16.57 16.26 -11.07
CA GLY A 73 17.11 17.16 -10.03
C GLY A 73 17.16 18.63 -10.45
N LEU A 74 17.28 18.90 -11.75
CA LEU A 74 17.41 20.27 -12.32
C LEU A 74 16.08 20.90 -12.73
N ILE A 75 15.08 20.09 -13.12
CA ILE A 75 13.80 20.58 -13.68
C ILE A 75 12.75 20.82 -12.61
N LEU A 76 12.87 20.18 -11.43
CA LEU A 76 11.96 20.47 -10.32
C LEU A 76 12.47 21.72 -9.57
N PRO A 77 11.76 22.85 -9.63
CA PRO A 77 12.16 24.03 -8.87
C PRO A 77 12.25 23.67 -7.37
N LYS A 78 13.33 24.10 -6.73
CA LYS A 78 13.65 23.87 -5.31
C LYS A 78 12.49 24.25 -4.38
N THR A 79 11.60 25.09 -4.85
CA THR A 79 10.36 25.56 -4.19
C THR A 79 9.32 24.45 -4.00
N ILE A 80 9.23 23.48 -4.94
CA ILE A 80 8.26 22.36 -4.79
C ILE A 80 8.74 21.38 -3.72
N ARG A 81 10.07 21.24 -3.54
CA ARG A 81 10.65 20.33 -2.54
C ARG A 81 10.50 20.86 -1.11
N SER A 82 10.54 22.18 -0.92
CA SER A 82 10.38 22.79 0.41
C SER A 82 8.92 22.82 0.86
N ASN A 83 7.95 22.95 -0.05
CA ASN A 83 6.53 22.94 0.29
C ASN A 83 5.97 21.54 0.57
N GLN A 84 6.59 20.47 0.02
CA GLN A 84 6.18 19.11 0.34
C GLN A 84 6.64 18.64 1.74
N VAL A 85 7.78 19.16 2.25
CA VAL A 85 8.29 18.77 3.57
C VAL A 85 7.53 19.48 4.71
N LEU A 86 6.95 20.67 4.46
CA LEU A 86 6.24 21.46 5.49
C LEU A 86 4.74 21.17 5.59
N ASN A 87 4.14 20.39 4.67
CA ASN A 87 2.70 20.08 4.67
C ASN A 87 2.38 18.64 5.10
N ASN A 88 3.34 17.88 5.61
CA ASN A 88 3.16 16.43 5.83
C ASN A 88 2.43 16.07 7.15
N ASP A 89 2.16 17.03 8.02
CA ASP A 89 1.49 16.78 9.31
C ASP A 89 0.00 17.17 9.33
N ARG A 90 -0.56 17.60 8.20
CA ARG A 90 -1.91 18.15 8.12
C ARG A 90 -2.77 17.41 7.12
N ILE A 91 -3.77 16.69 7.62
CA ILE A 91 -4.76 16.03 6.78
C ILE A 91 -5.71 17.07 6.14
N ALA A 92 -6.23 16.78 4.93
CA ALA A 92 -7.25 17.62 4.29
C ALA A 92 -8.59 17.52 5.03
N PHE A 93 -9.50 18.47 4.80
CA PHE A 93 -10.85 18.38 5.34
C PHE A 93 -11.63 17.26 4.61
N PRO A 94 -12.36 16.38 5.34
CA PRO A 94 -12.93 15.17 4.76
C PRO A 94 -14.17 15.39 3.90
N THR A 95 -14.76 16.58 3.91
CA THR A 95 -15.97 16.93 3.15
C THR A 95 -15.93 18.39 2.69
N ALA A 96 -17.06 18.97 2.26
CA ALA A 96 -17.11 20.37 1.84
C ALA A 96 -16.67 21.32 2.97
N ALA A 97 -15.84 22.31 2.62
CA ALA A 97 -15.39 23.31 3.59
C ALA A 97 -16.60 24.02 4.22
N GLY A 98 -16.52 24.27 5.52
CA GLY A 98 -17.64 24.90 6.22
C GLY A 98 -18.72 23.96 6.74
N THR A 99 -18.67 22.66 6.44
CA THR A 99 -19.62 21.68 6.98
C THR A 99 -19.56 21.66 8.53
N PRO A 100 -20.70 21.81 9.25
CA PRO A 100 -20.72 21.82 10.69
C PRO A 100 -20.45 20.44 11.30
N ILE A 101 -19.74 20.40 12.43
CA ILE A 101 -19.67 19.21 13.26
C ILE A 101 -20.99 19.13 14.06
N THR A 102 -21.71 18.04 13.88
CA THR A 102 -22.99 17.78 14.54
C THR A 102 -22.86 16.82 15.71
N SER A 103 -21.76 16.05 15.78
CA SER A 103 -21.45 15.19 16.93
C SER A 103 -19.95 15.01 17.10
N GLU A 104 -19.50 15.12 18.34
CA GLU A 104 -18.09 15.01 18.72
C GLU A 104 -17.68 13.57 19.07
N PHE A 105 -16.38 13.32 19.04
CA PHE A 105 -15.74 12.10 19.53
C PHE A 105 -15.90 11.97 21.05
N GLY A 106 -16.16 10.75 21.54
CA GLY A 106 -16.17 10.44 22.97
C GLY A 106 -17.50 9.87 23.45
N TRP A 107 -17.65 9.79 24.78
CA TRP A 107 -18.87 9.25 25.41
C TRP A 107 -20.03 10.22 25.31
N ARG A 108 -21.16 9.75 24.76
CA ARG A 108 -22.40 10.52 24.61
C ARG A 108 -23.66 9.64 24.77
N THR A 109 -24.79 10.26 25.06
CA THR A 109 -26.08 9.60 24.93
C THR A 109 -26.37 9.37 23.45
N HIS A 110 -26.65 8.11 23.08
CA HIS A 110 -26.87 7.75 21.67
C HIS A 110 -28.27 8.26 21.23
N PRO A 111 -28.39 8.99 20.10
CA PRO A 111 -29.61 9.66 19.71
C PRO A 111 -30.78 8.72 19.34
N ILE A 112 -30.50 7.45 19.00
CA ILE A 112 -31.50 6.46 18.65
C ILE A 112 -31.88 5.59 19.85
N THR A 113 -30.90 5.08 20.60
CA THR A 113 -31.13 4.10 21.67
C THR A 113 -31.30 4.72 23.06
N GLY A 114 -30.90 5.96 23.26
CA GLY A 114 -30.86 6.62 24.57
C GLY A 114 -29.73 6.14 25.49
N ASP A 115 -29.00 5.09 25.13
CA ASP A 115 -27.92 4.54 25.94
C ASP A 115 -26.67 5.41 25.89
N ARG A 116 -25.84 5.31 26.91
CA ARG A 116 -24.52 5.91 26.89
C ARG A 116 -23.59 5.08 26.02
N LYS A 117 -23.15 5.63 24.88
CA LYS A 117 -22.25 4.97 23.92
C LYS A 117 -21.05 5.83 23.60
N PHE A 118 -19.94 5.15 23.29
CA PHE A 118 -18.74 5.81 22.81
C PHE A 118 -18.84 6.07 21.31
N HIS A 119 -18.66 7.33 20.91
CA HIS A 119 -18.59 7.75 19.51
C HIS A 119 -17.13 7.77 19.07
N ALA A 120 -16.76 6.87 18.16
CA ALA A 120 -15.39 6.63 17.74
C ALA A 120 -14.85 7.66 16.73
N GLY A 121 -15.67 8.63 16.32
CA GLY A 121 -15.34 9.62 15.30
C GLY A 121 -15.99 10.98 15.55
N ILE A 122 -16.04 11.78 14.49
CA ILE A 122 -16.77 13.05 14.41
C ILE A 122 -17.81 12.93 13.31
N ASP A 123 -19.01 13.45 13.54
CA ASP A 123 -20.04 13.53 12.51
C ASP A 123 -20.11 14.94 11.92
N PHE A 124 -20.05 15.03 10.60
CA PHE A 124 -20.23 16.24 9.82
C PHE A 124 -21.61 16.27 9.19
N GLY A 125 -22.48 17.18 9.64
CA GLY A 125 -23.85 17.33 9.12
C GLY A 125 -23.83 17.94 7.72
N ALA A 126 -24.12 17.14 6.71
CA ALA A 126 -24.12 17.55 5.30
C ALA A 126 -25.28 16.90 4.57
N VAL A 127 -25.78 17.57 3.53
CA VAL A 127 -26.85 17.03 2.69
C VAL A 127 -26.38 15.78 1.94
N LYS A 128 -27.32 14.86 1.66
CA LYS A 128 -27.04 13.68 0.85
C LYS A 128 -26.47 14.09 -0.51
N GLY A 129 -25.40 13.42 -0.93
CA GLY A 129 -24.70 13.71 -2.18
C GLY A 129 -23.50 14.66 -2.02
N THR A 130 -23.31 15.33 -0.87
CA THR A 130 -22.13 16.16 -0.62
C THR A 130 -20.86 15.30 -0.80
N PRO A 131 -19.82 15.80 -1.52
CA PRO A 131 -18.59 15.05 -1.73
C PRO A 131 -17.87 14.70 -0.42
N ILE A 132 -17.30 13.50 -0.37
CA ILE A 132 -16.38 13.02 0.66
C ILE A 132 -15.01 12.86 0.02
N TYR A 133 -13.97 13.41 0.66
CA TYR A 133 -12.62 13.45 0.15
C TYR A 133 -11.65 12.66 1.04
N ALA A 134 -10.65 12.03 0.41
CA ALA A 134 -9.51 11.46 1.12
C ALA A 134 -8.71 12.55 1.82
N VAL A 135 -8.55 12.46 3.13
CA VAL A 135 -7.83 13.48 3.92
C VAL A 135 -6.34 13.50 3.65
N ASP A 136 -5.79 12.38 3.18
CA ASP A 136 -4.39 12.26 2.76
C ASP A 136 -4.26 11.17 1.69
N ALA A 137 -3.09 11.10 1.03
CA ALA A 137 -2.75 10.03 0.11
C ALA A 137 -2.69 8.68 0.85
N GLY A 138 -3.07 7.61 0.16
CA GLY A 138 -3.06 6.28 0.76
C GLY A 138 -3.63 5.19 -0.13
N ARG A 139 -3.80 4.01 0.45
CA ARG A 139 -4.42 2.86 -0.20
C ARG A 139 -5.76 2.54 0.44
N VAL A 140 -6.79 2.37 -0.35
CA VAL A 140 -8.11 1.91 0.10
C VAL A 140 -7.98 0.45 0.56
N VAL A 141 -8.14 0.22 1.87
CA VAL A 141 -8.10 -1.13 2.46
C VAL A 141 -9.49 -1.74 2.61
N PHE A 142 -10.53 -0.92 2.51
CA PHE A 142 -11.91 -1.37 2.47
C PHE A 142 -12.80 -0.35 1.73
N ALA A 143 -13.74 -0.84 0.91
CA ALA A 143 -14.79 -0.03 0.29
C ALA A 143 -16.03 -0.94 0.08
N GLY A 144 -17.15 -0.68 0.78
CA GLY A 144 -18.34 -1.53 0.76
C GLY A 144 -19.27 -1.28 1.94
N ASP A 145 -20.22 -2.20 2.17
CA ASP A 145 -21.08 -2.18 3.34
C ASP A 145 -20.37 -2.71 4.58
N LYS A 146 -20.35 -1.92 5.66
CA LYS A 146 -19.62 -2.17 6.91
C LYS A 146 -20.56 -2.10 8.13
N GLY A 147 -21.61 -2.91 8.14
CA GLY A 147 -22.55 -3.00 9.26
C GLY A 147 -23.12 -1.66 9.68
N GLY A 148 -22.98 -1.27 10.95
CA GLY A 148 -23.49 -0.01 11.48
C GLY A 148 -23.00 1.24 10.75
N TYR A 149 -21.82 1.21 10.13
CA TYR A 149 -21.30 2.31 9.31
C TYR A 149 -21.98 2.45 7.95
N GLY A 150 -22.81 1.48 7.54
CA GLY A 150 -23.39 1.44 6.20
C GLY A 150 -22.29 1.36 5.13
N LYS A 151 -22.48 2.03 4.01
CA LYS A 151 -21.44 2.15 2.99
C LYS A 151 -20.26 2.97 3.52
N ALA A 152 -19.09 2.35 3.56
CA ALA A 152 -17.89 2.95 4.14
C ALA A 152 -16.66 2.76 3.27
N VAL A 153 -15.71 3.68 3.39
CA VAL A 153 -14.35 3.60 2.86
C VAL A 153 -13.38 3.62 4.04
N VAL A 154 -12.35 2.77 4.01
CA VAL A 154 -11.21 2.84 4.94
C VAL A 154 -9.95 3.00 4.11
N ILE A 155 -9.15 4.01 4.45
CA ILE A 155 -7.88 4.30 3.77
C ILE A 155 -6.74 4.13 4.77
N GLN A 156 -5.74 3.33 4.38
CA GLN A 156 -4.45 3.25 5.06
C GLN A 156 -3.54 4.31 4.46
N HIS A 157 -3.07 5.22 5.29
CA HIS A 157 -2.10 6.26 4.94
C HIS A 157 -0.67 5.82 5.27
N GLN A 158 0.28 6.74 5.21
CA GLN A 158 1.66 6.46 5.58
C GLN A 158 1.79 6.12 7.08
N GLY A 159 2.66 5.19 7.40
CA GLY A 159 2.88 4.73 8.78
C GLY A 159 1.68 3.96 9.34
N SER A 160 1.30 4.30 10.57
CA SER A 160 0.22 3.63 11.31
C SER A 160 -1.14 4.34 11.22
N LEU A 161 -1.23 5.42 10.43
CA LEU A 161 -2.43 6.23 10.28
C LEU A 161 -3.42 5.57 9.31
N SER A 162 -4.68 5.44 9.71
CA SER A 162 -5.78 5.13 8.81
C SER A 162 -7.01 5.97 9.13
N THR A 163 -7.91 6.13 8.15
CA THR A 163 -9.15 6.89 8.29
C THR A 163 -10.34 6.11 7.78
N LEU A 164 -11.49 6.30 8.42
CA LEU A 164 -12.77 5.71 8.04
C LEU A 164 -13.78 6.80 7.70
N TYR A 165 -14.53 6.56 6.64
CA TYR A 165 -15.61 7.43 6.14
C TYR A 165 -16.88 6.60 6.04
N GLY A 166 -17.87 6.89 6.90
CA GLY A 166 -19.10 6.11 7.04
C GLY A 166 -20.34 6.81 6.50
N HIS A 167 -21.44 6.07 6.48
CA HIS A 167 -22.80 6.47 6.09
C HIS A 167 -22.95 6.99 4.66
N ALA A 168 -22.00 6.64 3.76
CA ALA A 168 -22.02 7.10 2.38
C ALA A 168 -23.25 6.62 1.61
N SER A 169 -23.75 7.45 0.68
CA SER A 169 -24.78 7.05 -0.28
C SER A 169 -24.19 6.30 -1.47
N GLN A 170 -23.00 6.71 -1.90
CA GLN A 170 -22.29 6.15 -3.05
C GLN A 170 -20.78 6.14 -2.79
N LEU A 171 -20.11 5.10 -3.26
CA LEU A 171 -18.66 4.94 -3.23
C LEU A 171 -18.10 5.13 -4.64
N TYR A 172 -16.98 5.87 -4.78
CA TYR A 172 -16.30 6.14 -6.05
C TYR A 172 -14.93 5.47 -6.15
N VAL A 173 -14.56 4.72 -5.13
CA VAL A 173 -13.30 3.97 -5.05
C VAL A 173 -13.58 2.52 -4.68
N GLN A 174 -12.61 1.65 -4.95
CA GLN A 174 -12.67 0.23 -4.62
C GLN A 174 -11.46 -0.18 -3.78
N GLN A 175 -11.61 -1.30 -3.06
CA GLN A 175 -10.52 -1.88 -2.27
C GLN A 175 -9.28 -2.15 -3.15
N GLY A 176 -8.10 -1.81 -2.63
CA GLY A 176 -6.82 -1.91 -3.33
C GLY A 176 -6.41 -0.66 -4.10
N GLN A 177 -7.33 0.26 -4.39
CA GLN A 177 -7.06 1.49 -5.15
C GLN A 177 -6.14 2.43 -4.35
N GLN A 178 -5.19 3.07 -5.05
CA GLN A 178 -4.42 4.20 -4.52
C GLN A 178 -5.22 5.49 -4.71
N VAL A 179 -5.21 6.33 -3.69
CA VAL A 179 -5.85 7.64 -3.70
C VAL A 179 -4.85 8.73 -3.34
N VAL A 180 -5.08 9.92 -3.85
CA VAL A 180 -4.32 11.11 -3.48
C VAL A 180 -5.12 11.97 -2.50
N ARG A 181 -4.42 12.79 -1.72
CA ARG A 181 -5.04 13.77 -0.83
C ARG A 181 -6.01 14.68 -1.58
N GLY A 182 -7.22 14.85 -1.05
CA GLY A 182 -8.29 15.65 -1.66
C GLY A 182 -9.02 14.96 -2.81
N GLN A 183 -8.71 13.71 -3.12
CA GLN A 183 -9.48 12.93 -4.09
C GLN A 183 -10.88 12.62 -3.56
N MET A 184 -11.92 12.84 -4.38
CA MET A 184 -13.28 12.42 -4.05
C MET A 184 -13.35 10.89 -4.02
N ILE A 185 -13.83 10.33 -2.90
CA ILE A 185 -13.88 8.89 -2.65
C ILE A 185 -15.30 8.37 -2.46
N ALA A 186 -16.23 9.22 -2.03
CA ALA A 186 -17.61 8.87 -1.77
C ALA A 186 -18.52 10.11 -1.79
N ALA A 187 -19.81 9.91 -1.61
CA ALA A 187 -20.80 10.96 -1.37
C ALA A 187 -21.54 10.69 -0.05
N VAL A 188 -21.83 11.75 0.69
CA VAL A 188 -22.59 11.73 1.95
C VAL A 188 -23.95 11.05 1.75
N GLY A 189 -24.35 10.25 2.72
CA GLY A 189 -25.63 9.56 2.77
C GLY A 189 -26.18 9.43 4.17
N SER A 190 -26.98 8.40 4.36
CA SER A 190 -27.58 8.02 5.65
C SER A 190 -27.75 6.49 5.68
N THR A 191 -26.75 5.75 5.17
CA THR A 191 -26.78 4.28 5.17
C THR A 191 -26.31 3.72 6.51
N GLY A 192 -26.70 2.49 6.84
CA GLY A 192 -26.36 1.87 8.11
C GLY A 192 -27.14 2.47 9.29
N PHE A 193 -26.49 2.57 10.46
CA PHE A 193 -27.11 3.05 11.69
C PHE A 193 -26.98 4.58 11.82
N SER A 194 -27.85 5.31 11.14
CA SER A 194 -27.81 6.76 10.98
C SER A 194 -29.21 7.37 11.18
N THR A 195 -29.28 8.55 11.81
CA THR A 195 -30.54 9.32 12.04
C THR A 195 -30.85 10.29 10.90
N GLY A 196 -29.92 10.55 10.01
CA GLY A 196 -30.08 11.49 8.91
C GLY A 196 -28.76 11.66 8.14
N PRO A 197 -28.77 12.42 7.02
CA PRO A 197 -27.58 12.58 6.20
C PRO A 197 -26.42 13.26 6.94
N HIS A 198 -25.27 12.57 7.02
CA HIS A 198 -24.02 13.07 7.58
C HIS A 198 -22.84 12.22 7.12
N LEU A 199 -21.61 12.73 7.25
CA LEU A 199 -20.38 11.97 7.18
C LEU A 199 -19.93 11.60 8.59
N HIS A 200 -19.84 10.32 8.90
CA HIS A 200 -19.11 9.82 10.06
C HIS A 200 -17.64 9.65 9.69
N PHE A 201 -16.74 10.33 10.42
CA PHE A 201 -15.30 10.35 10.12
C PHE A 201 -14.48 9.92 11.34
N GLU A 202 -13.62 8.90 11.14
CA GLU A 202 -12.71 8.40 12.19
C GLU A 202 -11.25 8.52 11.76
N VAL A 203 -10.39 8.75 12.75
CA VAL A 203 -8.93 8.66 12.66
C VAL A 203 -8.46 7.51 13.53
N HIS A 204 -7.62 6.64 13.01
CA HIS A 204 -7.03 5.53 13.74
C HIS A 204 -5.50 5.61 13.66
N VAL A 205 -4.84 5.37 14.78
CA VAL A 205 -3.37 5.23 14.86
C VAL A 205 -3.06 3.89 15.51
N ASN A 206 -2.28 3.04 14.84
CA ASN A 206 -2.04 1.66 15.26
C ASN A 206 -3.35 0.86 15.50
N GLY A 207 -4.40 1.11 14.70
CA GLY A 207 -5.70 0.46 14.85
C GLY A 207 -6.57 0.98 16.00
N VAL A 208 -6.11 1.94 16.79
CA VAL A 208 -6.84 2.55 17.90
C VAL A 208 -7.45 3.88 17.45
N THR A 209 -8.75 4.06 17.67
CA THR A 209 -9.47 5.30 17.35
C THR A 209 -8.91 6.48 18.15
N GLN A 210 -8.71 7.60 17.48
CA GLN A 210 -8.24 8.86 18.06
C GLN A 210 -9.28 9.95 17.83
N ASN A 211 -9.30 10.96 18.70
CA ASN A 211 -10.11 12.15 18.46
C ASN A 211 -9.68 12.83 17.15
N PRO A 212 -10.54 12.95 16.14
CA PRO A 212 -10.17 13.56 14.87
C PRO A 212 -9.88 15.07 14.94
N ARG A 213 -10.42 15.78 15.95
CA ARG A 213 -10.35 17.24 16.04
C ARG A 213 -8.92 17.82 16.00
N PRO A 214 -7.89 17.26 16.69
CA PRO A 214 -6.54 17.74 16.58
C PRO A 214 -5.96 17.69 15.16
N TYR A 215 -6.33 16.67 14.37
CA TYR A 215 -5.89 16.49 12.99
C TYR A 215 -6.53 17.50 12.03
N LEU A 216 -7.69 18.05 12.38
CA LEU A 216 -8.48 19.01 11.57
C LEU A 216 -8.32 20.46 12.03
N ARG A 217 -7.44 20.74 12.97
CA ARG A 217 -7.32 22.05 13.66
C ARG A 217 -7.24 23.25 12.73
N GLU A 218 -6.46 23.15 11.67
CA GLU A 218 -6.26 24.27 10.73
C GLU A 218 -7.55 24.67 10.02
N TYR A 219 -8.38 23.70 9.66
CA TYR A 219 -9.65 23.95 8.98
C TYR A 219 -10.74 24.45 9.95
N LEU A 220 -10.60 24.18 11.24
CA LEU A 220 -11.56 24.59 12.28
C LEU A 220 -11.19 25.94 12.92
N ALA A 221 -9.94 26.39 12.79
CA ALA A 221 -9.47 27.67 13.35
C ALA A 221 -9.85 28.89 12.49
N ASN A 222 -10.16 28.69 11.22
CA ASN A 222 -10.51 29.74 10.25
C ASN A 222 -12.02 29.97 10.13
N ARG A 223 -12.77 29.68 11.19
CA ARG A 223 -14.23 29.91 11.29
C ARG A 223 -14.57 31.02 12.23
#